data_873eab7f54476159300eb56e1adc5fa7
#
_entry.id   873eab7f54476159300eb56e1adc5fa7
#
_cell.length_a   1.000
_cell.length_b   1.000
_cell.length_c   1.000
_cell.angle_alpha   90.00
_cell.angle_beta   90.00
_cell.angle_gamma   90.00
#
_symmetry.space_group_name_H-M   'P 1'
#
loop_
_entity.id
_entity.type
_entity.pdbx_description
1 polymer ?
#
loop_
_entity_poly.entity_id
_entity_poly.type
_entity_poly.pdbx_seq_one_letter_code
_entity_poly.pdbx_strand_id
1 'polypeptide(L)'
;MEKGLYNFCEIEERWRRRWLEQRTFCTDEPDVAESSAKPKCYVLDMFPYPSGSGLHVGHPKGYIATDIYSRYKKMRGFHVLHPMGFDSFGLPAEQYAIEHGVHPAVITEQNIDTIREQLQFLGLGYDWDREIATSRADYYRWTQWMFRQFFESWFDVNQQKGRPISELITEFDNGTRDLSDADRNIIGLDRMWKELTDVQKSVVLNNYRIAYHKEVIVNWCPGLGTVLANEEVTSDGKSERGNFLVYQRPLRQWMMRITAYSERLLTDLDLVELPDGKGGTFQLDWPASIKLMQRNWIGRSQGADVKFDVLCPKTDQVVNVLAVYTTRPDTLFGSTFMVVAPNIQLLRKEHLNTWYRRPVPIR
;
A
#
# COMPACT_ATOMS: atom_id res chain seq x y z
N MET A 1 0.91 36.76 -42.66
CA MET A 1 1.37 35.35 -42.52
C MET A 1 1.95 34.96 -43.86
N GLU A 2 3.26 34.61 -43.91
CA GLU A 2 3.91 34.18 -45.13
C GLU A 2 3.25 32.91 -45.68
N LYS A 3 2.82 32.99 -46.95
CA LYS A 3 2.28 31.84 -47.68
C LYS A 3 3.39 30.80 -47.86
N GLY A 4 3.33 29.71 -47.12
CA GLY A 4 4.23 28.56 -47.30
C GLY A 4 4.78 27.87 -46.06
N LEU A 5 4.57 28.46 -44.87
CA LEU A 5 4.95 27.79 -43.62
C LEU A 5 3.87 26.82 -43.14
N TYR A 6 4.30 25.63 -42.67
CA TYR A 6 3.44 24.63 -42.08
C TYR A 6 2.79 25.20 -40.79
N ASN A 7 1.47 25.49 -40.83
CA ASN A 7 0.77 26.06 -39.69
C ASN A 7 0.33 24.97 -38.73
N PHE A 8 1.25 24.53 -37.88
CA PHE A 8 1.00 23.44 -36.93
C PHE A 8 -0.10 23.80 -35.91
N CYS A 9 -0.19 25.05 -35.47
CA CYS A 9 -1.21 25.46 -34.48
C CYS A 9 -2.63 25.20 -34.97
N GLU A 10 -2.98 25.65 -36.21
CA GLU A 10 -4.30 25.43 -36.79
C GLU A 10 -4.56 23.94 -37.06
N ILE A 11 -3.55 23.20 -37.51
CA ILE A 11 -3.68 21.78 -37.81
C ILE A 11 -3.94 21.01 -36.54
N GLU A 12 -3.17 21.24 -35.47
CA GLU A 12 -3.30 20.56 -34.19
C GLU A 12 -4.64 20.87 -33.54
N GLU A 13 -5.06 22.14 -33.50
CA GLU A 13 -6.37 22.55 -32.95
C GLU A 13 -7.53 21.86 -33.68
N ARG A 14 -7.48 21.84 -35.01
CA ARG A 14 -8.51 21.20 -35.85
C ARG A 14 -8.61 19.71 -35.56
N TRP A 15 -7.47 19.01 -35.44
CA TRP A 15 -7.45 17.58 -35.20
C TRP A 15 -7.88 17.23 -33.77
N ARG A 16 -7.42 17.96 -32.74
CA ARG A 16 -7.90 17.78 -31.36
C ARG A 16 -9.41 17.90 -31.25
N ARG A 17 -9.96 18.95 -31.85
CA ARG A 17 -11.42 19.17 -31.90
C ARG A 17 -12.12 18.00 -32.58
N ARG A 18 -11.65 17.61 -33.77
CA ARG A 18 -12.22 16.48 -34.52
C ARG A 18 -12.20 15.16 -33.75
N TRP A 19 -11.11 14.85 -33.06
CA TRP A 19 -11.00 13.62 -32.26
C TRP A 19 -11.98 13.59 -31.09
N LEU A 20 -12.19 14.71 -30.43
CA LEU A 20 -13.17 14.84 -29.34
C LEU A 20 -14.59 14.70 -29.88
N GLU A 21 -14.97 15.48 -30.93
CA GLU A 21 -16.31 15.45 -31.54
C GLU A 21 -16.67 14.06 -32.10
N GLN A 22 -15.72 13.39 -32.73
CA GLN A 22 -15.93 12.06 -33.30
C GLN A 22 -15.71 10.92 -32.30
N ARG A 23 -15.36 11.23 -31.04
CA ARG A 23 -15.05 10.22 -30.02
C ARG A 23 -14.04 9.18 -30.53
N THR A 24 -13.00 9.63 -31.26
CA THR A 24 -12.08 8.77 -32.02
C THR A 24 -11.36 7.73 -31.14
N PHE A 25 -11.12 8.06 -29.88
CA PHE A 25 -10.41 7.19 -28.93
C PHE A 25 -11.33 6.49 -27.92
N CYS A 26 -12.63 6.70 -28.00
CA CYS A 26 -13.57 5.96 -27.17
C CYS A 26 -13.57 4.49 -27.50
N THR A 27 -13.79 3.69 -26.48
CA THR A 27 -13.79 2.22 -26.55
C THR A 27 -15.23 1.73 -26.47
N ASP A 28 -15.68 1.00 -27.48
CA ASP A 28 -17.01 0.42 -27.51
C ASP A 28 -17.21 -0.57 -26.35
N GLU A 29 -18.46 -0.77 -25.93
CA GLU A 29 -18.79 -1.77 -24.94
C GLU A 29 -18.42 -3.18 -25.45
N PRO A 30 -17.96 -4.08 -24.55
CA PRO A 30 -17.46 -5.40 -24.97
C PRO A 30 -18.53 -6.32 -25.58
N ASP A 31 -19.79 -6.02 -25.38
CA ASP A 31 -20.95 -6.82 -25.86
C ASP A 31 -21.37 -6.48 -27.28
N VAL A 32 -20.78 -5.43 -27.89
CA VAL A 32 -21.01 -5.13 -29.29
C VAL A 32 -20.28 -6.19 -30.16
N ALA A 33 -21.02 -6.89 -31.01
CA ALA A 33 -20.55 -8.05 -31.76
C ALA A 33 -19.24 -7.84 -32.54
N GLU A 34 -19.02 -6.64 -33.09
CA GLU A 34 -17.77 -6.29 -33.78
C GLU A 34 -16.58 -6.10 -32.83
N SER A 35 -16.81 -5.60 -31.60
CA SER A 35 -15.76 -5.38 -30.61
C SER A 35 -15.30 -6.67 -29.95
N SER A 36 -16.17 -7.68 -29.87
CA SER A 36 -15.85 -8.99 -29.27
C SER A 36 -14.91 -9.84 -30.14
N ALA A 37 -14.87 -9.59 -31.45
CA ALA A 37 -14.03 -10.34 -32.40
C ALA A 37 -12.58 -9.84 -32.46
N LYS A 38 -12.31 -8.59 -32.02
CA LYS A 38 -10.96 -7.99 -32.06
C LYS A 38 -10.15 -8.41 -30.84
N PRO A 39 -8.83 -8.64 -30.96
CA PRO A 39 -7.98 -8.86 -29.82
C PRO A 39 -7.97 -7.63 -28.93
N LYS A 40 -8.15 -7.82 -27.61
CA LYS A 40 -8.22 -6.73 -26.63
C LYS A 40 -6.82 -6.26 -26.24
N CYS A 41 -6.68 -4.95 -26.04
CA CYS A 41 -5.47 -4.34 -25.50
C CYS A 41 -5.85 -3.28 -24.47
N TYR A 42 -5.39 -3.47 -23.25
CA TYR A 42 -5.57 -2.50 -22.16
C TYR A 42 -4.25 -1.78 -21.92
N VAL A 43 -4.25 -0.46 -22.11
CA VAL A 43 -3.08 0.41 -21.89
C VAL A 43 -3.39 1.30 -20.71
N LEU A 44 -2.59 1.20 -19.65
CA LEU A 44 -2.80 1.90 -18.40
C LEU A 44 -1.61 2.81 -18.09
N ASP A 45 -1.90 4.07 -17.81
CA ASP A 45 -0.93 5.04 -17.31
C ASP A 45 -0.98 5.14 -15.79
N MET A 46 0.10 5.65 -15.20
CA MET A 46 0.09 6.08 -13.81
C MET A 46 -0.68 7.41 -13.72
N PHE A 47 -1.82 7.39 -13.06
CA PHE A 47 -2.71 8.54 -12.94
C PHE A 47 -2.03 9.68 -12.18
N PRO A 48 -2.18 10.95 -12.65
CA PRO A 48 -1.61 12.09 -11.95
C PRO A 48 -2.34 12.40 -10.65
N TYR A 49 -1.61 12.94 -9.68
CA TYR A 49 -2.19 13.59 -8.51
C TYR A 49 -2.63 15.00 -8.86
N PRO A 50 -3.88 15.40 -8.68
CA PRO A 50 -4.35 16.77 -8.90
C PRO A 50 -4.01 17.67 -7.70
N SER A 51 -2.77 17.63 -7.23
CA SER A 51 -2.27 18.35 -6.05
C SER A 51 -1.67 19.72 -6.35
N GLY A 52 -1.58 20.10 -7.61
CA GLY A 52 -1.01 21.35 -8.06
C GLY A 52 -1.78 21.95 -9.23
N SER A 53 -1.38 23.16 -9.65
CA SER A 53 -2.07 23.95 -10.67
C SER A 53 -1.92 23.41 -12.11
N GLY A 54 -1.38 22.19 -12.29
CA GLY A 54 -1.24 21.56 -13.60
C GLY A 54 -0.13 20.54 -13.70
N LEU A 55 0.10 20.07 -14.93
CA LEU A 55 1.12 19.08 -15.25
C LEU A 55 2.52 19.71 -15.23
N HIS A 56 3.49 18.95 -14.76
CA HIS A 56 4.90 19.23 -15.02
C HIS A 56 5.42 18.36 -16.16
N VAL A 57 6.58 18.71 -16.74
CA VAL A 57 7.15 18.03 -17.93
C VAL A 57 7.44 16.53 -17.74
N GLY A 58 7.50 16.05 -16.52
CA GLY A 58 7.65 14.62 -16.22
C GLY A 58 6.41 13.78 -16.57
N HIS A 59 5.21 14.34 -16.47
CA HIS A 59 3.97 13.63 -16.79
C HIS A 59 3.88 13.23 -18.27
N PRO A 60 4.02 14.15 -19.23
CA PRO A 60 3.91 13.80 -20.64
C PRO A 60 4.91 12.74 -21.12
N LYS A 61 6.06 12.60 -20.46
CA LYS A 61 7.07 11.61 -20.85
C LYS A 61 6.54 10.18 -20.89
N GLY A 62 5.80 9.76 -19.87
CA GLY A 62 5.15 8.46 -19.83
C GLY A 62 3.93 8.40 -20.76
N TYR A 63 3.07 9.41 -20.68
CA TYR A 63 1.81 9.47 -21.40
C TYR A 63 1.97 9.50 -22.93
N ILE A 64 3.02 10.14 -23.46
CA ILE A 64 3.32 10.11 -24.89
C ILE A 64 3.72 8.70 -25.32
N ALA A 65 4.51 7.97 -24.52
CA ALA A 65 4.94 6.62 -24.86
C ALA A 65 3.75 5.65 -24.94
N THR A 66 2.85 5.70 -23.97
CA THR A 66 1.63 4.86 -23.92
C THR A 66 0.63 5.27 -24.99
N ASP A 67 0.52 6.56 -25.32
CA ASP A 67 -0.33 7.05 -26.41
C ASP A 67 0.17 6.53 -27.79
N ILE A 68 1.47 6.57 -28.04
CA ILE A 68 2.07 6.00 -29.26
C ILE A 68 1.74 4.51 -29.36
N TYR A 69 1.92 3.76 -28.26
CA TYR A 69 1.63 2.33 -28.23
C TYR A 69 0.14 2.05 -28.44
N SER A 70 -0.73 2.81 -27.79
CA SER A 70 -2.18 2.71 -27.92
C SER A 70 -2.64 2.94 -29.37
N ARG A 71 -2.17 4.01 -30.02
CA ARG A 71 -2.45 4.31 -31.41
C ARG A 71 -1.93 3.22 -32.36
N TYR A 72 -0.71 2.74 -32.12
CA TYR A 72 -0.15 1.62 -32.91
C TYR A 72 -1.04 0.38 -32.81
N LYS A 73 -1.45 -0.02 -31.61
CA LYS A 73 -2.34 -1.18 -31.40
C LYS A 73 -3.70 -0.99 -32.08
N LYS A 74 -4.29 0.22 -31.99
CA LYS A 74 -5.54 0.55 -32.67
C LYS A 74 -5.41 0.41 -34.18
N MET A 75 -4.33 0.94 -34.78
CA MET A 75 -4.04 0.77 -36.21
C MET A 75 -3.80 -0.69 -36.63
N ARG A 76 -3.34 -1.53 -35.70
CA ARG A 76 -3.18 -3.00 -35.91
C ARG A 76 -4.47 -3.78 -35.71
N GLY A 77 -5.61 -3.12 -35.55
CA GLY A 77 -6.92 -3.74 -35.44
C GLY A 77 -7.29 -4.29 -34.05
N PHE A 78 -6.55 -3.87 -33.00
CA PHE A 78 -6.92 -4.22 -31.62
C PHE A 78 -8.09 -3.36 -31.13
N HIS A 79 -8.90 -3.91 -30.22
CA HIS A 79 -9.85 -3.19 -29.41
C HIS A 79 -9.11 -2.62 -28.20
N VAL A 80 -8.81 -1.33 -28.23
CA VAL A 80 -7.90 -0.70 -27.27
C VAL A 80 -8.68 0.12 -26.25
N LEU A 81 -8.51 -0.21 -24.97
CA LEU A 81 -8.94 0.60 -23.83
C LEU A 81 -7.73 1.36 -23.28
N HIS A 82 -7.76 2.70 -23.40
CA HIS A 82 -6.75 3.61 -22.88
C HIS A 82 -7.41 4.72 -22.07
N PRO A 83 -7.77 4.45 -20.79
CA PRO A 83 -8.47 5.42 -19.95
C PRO A 83 -7.49 6.38 -19.30
N MET A 84 -8.00 7.50 -18.81
CA MET A 84 -7.33 8.42 -17.91
C MET A 84 -8.10 8.51 -16.59
N GLY A 85 -7.40 8.88 -15.51
CA GLY A 85 -8.02 9.13 -14.22
C GLY A 85 -7.16 10.04 -13.36
N PHE A 86 -7.64 10.29 -12.15
CA PHE A 86 -6.98 11.17 -11.20
C PHE A 86 -6.93 10.49 -9.83
N ASP A 87 -5.73 10.35 -9.28
CA ASP A 87 -5.53 9.92 -7.89
C ASP A 87 -5.72 11.15 -7.00
N SER A 88 -6.95 11.34 -6.56
CA SER A 88 -7.44 12.63 -6.09
C SER A 88 -7.61 12.75 -4.57
N PHE A 89 -7.29 11.72 -3.80
CA PHE A 89 -7.09 11.82 -2.36
C PHE A 89 -5.63 12.17 -2.04
N GLY A 90 -5.40 12.83 -0.92
CA GLY A 90 -4.05 13.01 -0.40
C GLY A 90 -3.82 14.28 0.40
N LEU A 91 -2.80 14.23 1.25
CA LEU A 91 -2.36 15.32 2.13
C LEU A 91 -2.12 16.65 1.39
N PRO A 92 -1.55 16.70 0.17
CA PRO A 92 -1.32 17.98 -0.51
C PRO A 92 -2.60 18.78 -0.76
N ALA A 93 -3.69 18.12 -1.21
CA ALA A 93 -4.97 18.80 -1.44
C ALA A 93 -5.63 19.23 -0.12
N GLU A 94 -5.51 18.41 0.93
CA GLU A 94 -6.04 18.70 2.25
C GLU A 94 -5.32 19.90 2.89
N GLN A 95 -4.00 19.96 2.83
CA GLN A 95 -3.21 21.09 3.35
C GLN A 95 -3.51 22.39 2.60
N TYR A 96 -3.58 22.34 1.28
CA TYR A 96 -3.98 23.50 0.49
C TYR A 96 -5.37 24.02 0.90
N ALA A 97 -6.31 23.10 1.11
CA ALA A 97 -7.67 23.44 1.54
C ALA A 97 -7.69 24.11 2.93
N ILE A 98 -6.89 23.63 3.87
CA ILE A 98 -6.74 24.23 5.21
C ILE A 98 -6.14 25.62 5.12
N GLU A 99 -5.06 25.81 4.35
CA GLU A 99 -4.35 27.09 4.19
C GLU A 99 -5.25 28.18 3.56
N HIS A 100 -6.15 27.78 2.65
CA HIS A 100 -7.01 28.70 1.91
C HIS A 100 -8.45 28.75 2.42
N GLY A 101 -8.81 27.96 3.44
CA GLY A 101 -10.15 27.95 4.02
C GLY A 101 -11.23 27.43 3.07
N VAL A 102 -10.88 26.53 2.12
CA VAL A 102 -11.78 25.94 1.14
C VAL A 102 -11.96 24.45 1.38
N HIS A 103 -13.07 23.87 0.90
CA HIS A 103 -13.25 22.43 0.99
C HIS A 103 -12.33 21.70 0.00
N PRO A 104 -11.64 20.60 0.39
CA PRO A 104 -10.69 19.88 -0.49
C PRO A 104 -11.29 19.48 -1.83
N ALA A 105 -12.56 19.06 -1.88
CA ALA A 105 -13.21 18.65 -3.12
C ALA A 105 -13.26 19.79 -4.17
N VAL A 106 -13.43 21.05 -3.73
CA VAL A 106 -13.54 22.20 -4.66
C VAL A 106 -12.23 22.38 -5.42
N ILE A 107 -11.10 22.46 -4.69
CA ILE A 107 -9.80 22.65 -5.31
C ILE A 107 -9.37 21.42 -6.13
N THR A 108 -9.72 20.22 -5.65
CA THR A 108 -9.41 18.97 -6.36
C THR A 108 -10.11 18.93 -7.72
N GLU A 109 -11.41 19.25 -7.80
CA GLU A 109 -12.12 19.29 -9.10
C GLU A 109 -11.57 20.37 -10.03
N GLN A 110 -11.23 21.56 -9.52
CA GLN A 110 -10.58 22.60 -10.32
C GLN A 110 -9.24 22.15 -10.91
N ASN A 111 -8.43 21.46 -10.11
CA ASN A 111 -7.15 20.93 -10.57
C ASN A 111 -7.34 19.79 -11.60
N ILE A 112 -8.34 18.93 -11.41
CA ILE A 112 -8.73 17.89 -12.38
C ILE A 112 -9.10 18.53 -13.70
N ASP A 113 -9.95 19.55 -13.70
CA ASP A 113 -10.34 20.24 -14.92
C ASP A 113 -9.15 20.85 -15.65
N THR A 114 -8.27 21.53 -14.92
CA THR A 114 -7.02 22.10 -15.47
C THR A 114 -6.13 21.05 -16.11
N ILE A 115 -5.90 19.93 -15.42
CA ILE A 115 -5.02 18.85 -15.92
C ILE A 115 -5.66 18.16 -17.12
N ARG A 116 -6.99 17.95 -17.10
CA ARG A 116 -7.74 17.40 -18.24
C ARG A 116 -7.57 18.26 -19.48
N GLU A 117 -7.76 19.57 -19.35
CA GLU A 117 -7.57 20.52 -20.45
C GLU A 117 -6.15 20.47 -21.00
N GLN A 118 -5.14 20.40 -20.13
CA GLN A 118 -3.74 20.28 -20.54
C GLN A 118 -3.46 18.96 -21.28
N LEU A 119 -4.00 17.83 -20.82
CA LEU A 119 -3.84 16.53 -21.50
C LEU A 119 -4.57 16.52 -22.85
N GLN A 120 -5.74 17.13 -22.93
CA GLN A 120 -6.46 17.30 -24.19
C GLN A 120 -5.72 18.24 -25.14
N PHE A 121 -5.08 19.31 -24.62
CA PHE A 121 -4.24 20.21 -25.40
C PHE A 121 -3.04 19.50 -26.02
N LEU A 122 -2.44 18.52 -25.32
CA LEU A 122 -1.39 17.66 -25.87
C LEU A 122 -1.89 16.69 -26.94
N GLY A 123 -3.21 16.54 -27.10
CA GLY A 123 -3.83 15.70 -28.13
C GLY A 123 -3.66 14.21 -27.88
N LEU A 124 -3.48 13.80 -26.62
CA LEU A 124 -3.36 12.39 -26.22
C LEU A 124 -4.68 11.64 -26.43
N GLY A 125 -4.57 10.40 -26.90
CA GLY A 125 -5.71 9.56 -27.30
C GLY A 125 -6.32 8.77 -26.16
N TYR A 126 -6.81 9.44 -25.13
CA TYR A 126 -7.51 8.82 -24.01
C TYR A 126 -9.01 8.67 -24.29
N ASP A 127 -9.59 7.64 -23.68
CA ASP A 127 -11.03 7.46 -23.61
C ASP A 127 -11.59 8.29 -22.44
N TRP A 128 -11.96 9.54 -22.75
CA TRP A 128 -12.45 10.50 -21.76
C TRP A 128 -13.83 10.15 -21.19
N ASP A 129 -14.60 9.30 -21.85
CA ASP A 129 -15.89 8.82 -21.32
C ASP A 129 -15.70 7.85 -20.15
N ARG A 130 -14.49 7.31 -20.01
CA ARG A 130 -14.09 6.40 -18.93
C ARG A 130 -13.13 7.07 -17.92
N GLU A 131 -13.16 8.40 -17.89
CA GLU A 131 -12.42 9.15 -16.87
C GLU A 131 -12.91 8.82 -15.47
N ILE A 132 -11.99 8.63 -14.55
CA ILE A 132 -12.30 8.41 -13.13
C ILE A 132 -11.56 9.40 -12.23
N ALA A 133 -12.12 9.66 -11.05
CA ALA A 133 -11.41 10.33 -9.97
C ALA A 133 -11.62 9.54 -8.67
N THR A 134 -10.55 9.17 -8.00
CA THR A 134 -10.60 8.26 -6.84
C THR A 134 -11.37 8.84 -5.66
N SER A 135 -11.50 10.18 -5.59
CA SER A 135 -12.27 10.90 -4.56
C SER A 135 -13.77 11.02 -4.84
N ARG A 136 -14.24 10.59 -6.00
CA ARG A 136 -15.68 10.59 -6.32
C ARG A 136 -16.38 9.37 -5.74
N ALA A 137 -17.63 9.54 -5.30
CA ALA A 137 -18.39 8.49 -4.60
C ALA A 137 -18.67 7.26 -5.47
N ASP A 138 -18.85 7.43 -6.76
CA ASP A 138 -19.03 6.36 -7.74
C ASP A 138 -17.79 5.47 -7.88
N TYR A 139 -16.61 6.01 -7.59
CA TYR A 139 -15.36 5.24 -7.53
C TYR A 139 -15.09 4.68 -6.13
N TYR A 140 -15.00 5.50 -5.08
CA TYR A 140 -14.53 5.03 -3.78
C TYR A 140 -15.50 4.07 -3.08
N ARG A 141 -16.78 4.00 -3.48
CA ARG A 141 -17.70 2.96 -3.00
C ARG A 141 -17.14 1.54 -3.21
N TRP A 142 -16.38 1.33 -4.29
CA TRP A 142 -15.75 0.06 -4.57
C TRP A 142 -14.55 -0.21 -3.68
N THR A 143 -13.77 0.82 -3.35
CA THR A 143 -12.71 0.75 -2.34
C THR A 143 -13.28 0.39 -0.98
N GLN A 144 -14.40 0.99 -0.60
CA GLN A 144 -15.12 0.65 0.65
C GLN A 144 -15.67 -0.78 0.62
N TRP A 145 -16.17 -1.24 -0.52
CA TRP A 145 -16.62 -2.61 -0.69
C TRP A 145 -15.45 -3.61 -0.54
N MET A 146 -14.32 -3.36 -1.17
CA MET A 146 -13.12 -4.19 -1.01
C MET A 146 -12.64 -4.21 0.45
N PHE A 147 -12.65 -3.06 1.13
CA PHE A 147 -12.32 -3.01 2.56
C PHE A 147 -13.23 -3.90 3.40
N ARG A 148 -14.54 -3.89 3.12
CA ARG A 148 -15.49 -4.80 3.78
C ARG A 148 -15.14 -6.27 3.52
N GLN A 149 -14.76 -6.63 2.29
CA GLN A 149 -14.33 -8.02 1.99
C GLN A 149 -13.12 -8.40 2.85
N PHE A 150 -12.13 -7.50 3.00
CA PHE A 150 -10.98 -7.76 3.88
C PHE A 150 -11.37 -7.86 5.35
N PHE A 151 -12.30 -7.03 5.82
CA PHE A 151 -12.79 -7.12 7.19
C PHE A 151 -13.60 -8.39 7.45
N GLU A 152 -14.36 -8.86 6.47
CA GLU A 152 -15.17 -10.08 6.53
C GLU A 152 -14.37 -11.34 6.15
N SER A 153 -13.04 -11.24 6.04
CA SER A 153 -12.16 -12.35 5.65
C SER A 153 -11.02 -12.57 6.65
N TRP A 154 -10.52 -13.79 6.67
CA TRP A 154 -9.29 -14.19 7.36
C TRP A 154 -8.37 -14.96 6.40
N PHE A 155 -7.06 -14.98 6.69
CA PHE A 155 -6.11 -15.72 5.88
C PHE A 155 -5.94 -17.14 6.44
N ASP A 156 -6.32 -18.14 5.66
CA ASP A 156 -6.12 -19.55 5.98
C ASP A 156 -4.71 -19.98 5.53
N VAL A 157 -3.83 -20.16 6.50
CA VAL A 157 -2.44 -20.56 6.25
C VAL A 157 -2.34 -21.95 5.60
N ASN A 158 -3.26 -22.86 5.92
CA ASN A 158 -3.24 -24.21 5.37
C ASN A 158 -3.66 -24.23 3.89
N GLN A 159 -4.63 -23.37 3.53
CA GLN A 159 -5.12 -23.26 2.14
C GLN A 159 -4.41 -22.13 1.36
N GLN A 160 -3.56 -21.34 2.01
CA GLN A 160 -2.84 -20.21 1.40
C GLN A 160 -3.76 -19.20 0.67
N LYS A 161 -4.93 -18.93 1.25
CA LYS A 161 -5.93 -18.02 0.67
C LYS A 161 -6.78 -17.31 1.72
N GLY A 162 -7.39 -16.19 1.32
CA GLY A 162 -8.44 -15.54 2.09
C GLY A 162 -9.72 -16.38 2.08
N ARG A 163 -10.36 -16.52 3.25
CA ARG A 163 -11.66 -17.19 3.43
C ARG A 163 -12.63 -16.29 4.19
N PRO A 164 -13.94 -16.44 4.02
CA PRO A 164 -14.93 -15.72 4.82
C PRO A 164 -14.74 -15.96 6.32
N ILE A 165 -14.83 -14.90 7.11
CA ILE A 165 -14.70 -15.00 8.58
C ILE A 165 -15.79 -15.87 9.21
N SER A 166 -16.95 -15.98 8.57
CA SER A 166 -18.05 -16.87 8.97
C SER A 166 -17.66 -18.34 8.98
N GLU A 167 -16.77 -18.76 8.08
CA GLU A 167 -16.26 -20.14 8.07
C GLU A 167 -15.37 -20.40 9.29
N LEU A 168 -14.53 -19.44 9.68
CA LEU A 168 -13.72 -19.53 10.89
C LEU A 168 -14.61 -19.61 12.15
N ILE A 169 -15.67 -18.79 12.20
CA ILE A 169 -16.65 -18.86 13.31
C ILE A 169 -17.28 -20.24 13.39
N THR A 170 -17.66 -20.79 12.25
CA THR A 170 -18.24 -22.15 12.18
C THR A 170 -17.23 -23.22 12.65
N GLU A 171 -15.94 -23.09 12.30
CA GLU A 171 -14.90 -24.00 12.78
C GLU A 171 -14.77 -23.97 14.31
N PHE A 172 -14.82 -22.78 14.94
CA PHE A 172 -14.81 -22.63 16.39
C PHE A 172 -16.10 -23.17 17.04
N ASP A 173 -17.26 -22.86 16.48
CA ASP A 173 -18.55 -23.28 17.02
C ASP A 173 -18.73 -24.80 17.00
N ASN A 174 -18.25 -25.45 15.95
CA ASN A 174 -18.29 -26.91 15.81
C ASN A 174 -17.15 -27.64 16.56
N GLY A 175 -16.17 -26.91 17.10
CA GLY A 175 -15.02 -27.47 17.79
C GLY A 175 -14.00 -28.17 16.86
N THR A 176 -14.03 -27.87 15.55
CA THR A 176 -13.02 -28.33 14.59
C THR A 176 -11.73 -27.49 14.68
N ARG A 177 -11.82 -26.33 15.32
CA ARG A 177 -10.70 -25.46 15.66
C ARG A 177 -10.78 -25.05 17.13
N ASP A 178 -9.65 -25.17 17.82
CA ASP A 178 -9.48 -24.66 19.18
C ASP A 178 -8.82 -23.28 19.17
N LEU A 179 -9.01 -22.54 20.29
CA LEU A 179 -8.26 -21.30 20.53
C LEU A 179 -6.78 -21.59 20.65
N SER A 180 -5.97 -20.83 19.93
CA SER A 180 -4.52 -20.86 20.07
C SER A 180 -4.07 -20.21 21.39
N ASP A 181 -2.82 -20.46 21.81
CA ASP A 181 -2.23 -19.78 22.96
C ASP A 181 -2.20 -18.27 22.77
N ALA A 182 -2.01 -17.80 21.53
CA ALA A 182 -2.07 -16.38 21.20
C ALA A 182 -3.49 -15.80 21.43
N ASP A 183 -4.56 -16.55 21.10
CA ASP A 183 -5.93 -16.12 21.33
C ASP A 183 -6.24 -16.05 22.83
N ARG A 184 -5.82 -17.06 23.60
CA ARG A 184 -5.96 -17.07 25.06
C ARG A 184 -5.23 -15.92 25.71
N ASN A 185 -4.01 -15.63 25.27
CA ASN A 185 -3.21 -14.51 25.77
C ASN A 185 -3.88 -13.15 25.48
N ILE A 186 -4.48 -12.96 24.31
CA ILE A 186 -5.17 -11.70 23.94
C ILE A 186 -6.38 -11.45 24.85
N ILE A 187 -7.16 -12.48 25.16
CA ILE A 187 -8.32 -12.36 26.05
C ILE A 187 -7.96 -12.45 27.54
N GLY A 188 -6.71 -12.86 27.86
CA GLY A 188 -6.23 -13.04 29.25
C GLY A 188 -6.94 -14.15 30.01
N LEU A 189 -7.50 -15.16 29.33
CA LEU A 189 -8.33 -16.20 29.93
C LEU A 189 -8.03 -17.55 29.26
N ASP A 190 -7.96 -18.60 30.07
CA ASP A 190 -7.90 -19.98 29.61
C ASP A 190 -9.34 -20.55 29.59
N ARG A 191 -10.03 -20.28 28.49
CA ARG A 191 -11.41 -20.71 28.26
C ARG A 191 -11.59 -21.27 26.87
N MET A 192 -12.63 -22.08 26.68
CA MET A 192 -13.04 -22.55 25.36
C MET A 192 -13.85 -21.48 24.62
N TRP A 193 -13.86 -21.52 23.31
CA TRP A 193 -14.62 -20.59 22.46
C TRP A 193 -16.09 -20.42 22.87
N LYS A 194 -16.75 -21.52 23.22
CA LYS A 194 -18.19 -21.52 23.63
C LYS A 194 -18.46 -20.80 24.93
N GLU A 195 -17.45 -20.63 25.77
CA GLU A 195 -17.54 -19.94 27.05
C GLU A 195 -17.26 -18.45 26.96
N LEU A 196 -16.84 -17.97 25.78
CA LEU A 196 -16.53 -16.58 25.56
C LEU A 196 -17.80 -15.75 25.37
N THR A 197 -17.80 -14.54 25.92
CA THR A 197 -18.78 -13.51 25.58
C THR A 197 -18.61 -13.03 24.14
N ASP A 198 -19.64 -12.41 23.56
CA ASP A 198 -19.57 -11.87 22.18
C ASP A 198 -18.46 -10.85 22.02
N VAL A 199 -18.17 -10.04 23.04
CA VAL A 199 -17.05 -9.09 23.04
C VAL A 199 -15.71 -9.84 22.95
N GLN A 200 -15.52 -10.89 23.74
CA GLN A 200 -14.30 -11.69 23.73
C GLN A 200 -14.13 -12.43 22.39
N LYS A 201 -15.20 -13.01 21.85
CA LYS A 201 -15.22 -13.59 20.50
C LYS A 201 -14.82 -12.56 19.44
N SER A 202 -15.36 -11.35 19.52
CA SER A 202 -14.99 -10.27 18.60
C SER A 202 -13.49 -9.90 18.70
N VAL A 203 -12.91 -9.90 19.89
CA VAL A 203 -11.48 -9.65 20.10
C VAL A 203 -10.63 -10.76 19.46
N VAL A 204 -11.01 -12.03 19.66
CA VAL A 204 -10.34 -13.17 19.01
C VAL A 204 -10.44 -13.05 17.51
N LEU A 205 -11.64 -12.85 16.94
CA LEU A 205 -11.84 -12.74 15.50
C LEU A 205 -11.05 -11.58 14.88
N ASN A 206 -10.91 -10.46 15.60
CA ASN A 206 -10.10 -9.33 15.14
C ASN A 206 -8.61 -9.71 14.95
N ASN A 207 -8.12 -10.71 15.70
CA ASN A 207 -6.77 -11.25 15.53
C ASN A 207 -6.59 -12.05 14.22
N TYR A 208 -7.67 -12.55 13.64
CA TYR A 208 -7.63 -13.31 12.36
C TYR A 208 -7.98 -12.47 11.14
N ARG A 209 -8.79 -11.42 11.29
CA ARG A 209 -9.25 -10.58 10.17
C ARG A 209 -8.08 -10.03 9.36
N ILE A 210 -8.26 -9.95 8.04
CA ILE A 210 -7.29 -9.31 7.14
C ILE A 210 -7.24 -7.81 7.39
N ALA A 211 -8.41 -7.14 7.49
CA ALA A 211 -8.49 -5.77 7.99
C ALA A 211 -8.92 -5.78 9.45
N TYR A 212 -8.17 -5.12 10.32
CA TYR A 212 -8.42 -5.12 11.76
C TYR A 212 -8.08 -3.78 12.39
N HIS A 213 -8.63 -3.55 13.59
CA HIS A 213 -8.46 -2.32 14.34
C HIS A 213 -7.54 -2.55 15.54
N LYS A 214 -6.46 -1.77 15.64
CA LYS A 214 -5.46 -1.92 16.70
C LYS A 214 -4.88 -0.58 17.09
N GLU A 215 -4.52 -0.43 18.36
CA GLU A 215 -3.65 0.66 18.80
C GLU A 215 -2.21 0.36 18.40
N VAL A 216 -1.61 1.28 17.66
CA VAL A 216 -0.23 1.19 17.17
C VAL A 216 0.49 2.52 17.39
N ILE A 217 1.81 2.48 17.51
CA ILE A 217 2.63 3.69 17.56
C ILE A 217 2.68 4.27 16.14
N VAL A 218 2.30 5.53 16.02
CA VAL A 218 2.27 6.28 14.75
C VAL A 218 3.10 7.55 14.82
N ASN A 219 3.54 8.01 13.67
CA ASN A 219 4.25 9.30 13.54
C ASN A 219 3.20 10.42 13.44
N TRP A 220 2.91 11.06 14.55
CA TRP A 220 1.95 12.17 14.61
C TRP A 220 2.63 13.51 14.37
N CYS A 221 2.12 14.27 13.42
CA CYS A 221 2.59 15.63 13.12
C CYS A 221 1.53 16.67 13.53
N PRO A 222 1.68 17.36 14.67
CA PRO A 222 0.72 18.40 15.11
C PRO A 222 0.60 19.55 14.13
N GLY A 223 1.70 19.93 13.47
CA GLY A 223 1.72 21.03 12.51
C GLY A 223 0.91 20.76 11.24
N LEU A 224 0.77 19.48 10.85
CA LEU A 224 -0.06 19.06 9.73
C LEU A 224 -1.43 18.48 10.19
N GLY A 225 -1.59 18.21 11.50
CA GLY A 225 -2.81 17.64 12.06
C GLY A 225 -3.10 16.21 11.64
N THR A 226 -2.06 15.43 11.25
CA THR A 226 -2.25 14.09 10.68
C THR A 226 -1.12 13.13 11.07
N VAL A 227 -1.35 11.84 10.77
CA VAL A 227 -0.36 10.76 10.86
C VAL A 227 0.45 10.72 9.56
N LEU A 228 1.76 10.53 9.68
CA LEU A 228 2.69 10.44 8.56
C LEU A 228 3.23 9.02 8.41
N ALA A 229 3.42 8.58 7.17
CA ALA A 229 4.18 7.39 6.84
C ALA A 229 5.67 7.58 7.20
N ASN A 230 6.42 6.47 7.33
CA ASN A 230 7.84 6.56 7.67
C ASN A 230 8.64 7.33 6.62
N GLU A 231 8.27 7.22 5.36
CA GLU A 231 8.89 7.89 4.22
C GLU A 231 8.68 9.41 4.21
N GLU A 232 7.66 9.89 4.93
CA GLU A 232 7.32 11.32 5.06
C GLU A 232 8.00 11.98 6.27
N VAL A 233 8.80 11.21 7.01
CA VAL A 233 9.57 11.68 8.16
C VAL A 233 11.06 11.71 7.83
N THR A 234 11.66 12.87 7.91
CA THR A 234 13.08 13.08 7.64
C THR A 234 13.96 12.49 8.75
N SER A 235 15.24 12.31 8.49
CA SER A 235 16.20 11.74 9.44
C SER A 235 16.37 12.57 10.74
N ASP A 236 16.02 13.87 10.70
CA ASP A 236 16.03 14.77 11.87
C ASP A 236 14.69 14.83 12.61
N GLY A 237 13.76 13.91 12.29
CA GLY A 237 12.49 13.75 13.02
C GLY A 237 11.44 14.80 12.69
N LYS A 238 11.46 15.33 11.48
CA LYS A 238 10.50 16.31 11.00
C LYS A 238 9.71 15.81 9.82
N SER A 239 8.56 16.44 9.54
CA SER A 239 7.80 16.17 8.33
C SER A 239 8.53 16.71 7.09
N GLU A 240 8.56 15.93 6.01
CA GLU A 240 9.09 16.37 4.72
C GLU A 240 8.38 17.65 4.23
N ARG A 241 7.07 17.70 4.40
CA ARG A 241 6.26 18.88 4.10
C ARG A 241 6.15 19.77 5.33
N GLY A 242 6.51 21.05 5.19
CA GLY A 242 6.36 22.07 6.23
C GLY A 242 7.41 22.02 7.35
N ASN A 243 8.29 21.01 7.36
CA ASN A 243 9.41 20.89 8.31
C ASN A 243 8.99 20.96 9.79
N PHE A 244 7.82 20.40 10.13
CA PHE A 244 7.25 20.36 11.48
C PHE A 244 7.80 19.17 12.28
N LEU A 245 7.90 19.31 13.60
CA LEU A 245 8.29 18.22 14.48
C LEU A 245 7.26 17.08 14.45
N VAL A 246 7.76 15.86 14.42
CA VAL A 246 6.96 14.63 14.42
C VAL A 246 7.19 13.87 15.73
N TYR A 247 6.11 13.38 16.32
CA TYR A 247 6.14 12.65 17.59
C TYR A 247 5.55 11.27 17.44
N GLN A 248 6.16 10.29 18.06
CA GLN A 248 5.58 8.96 18.17
C GLN A 248 4.54 8.92 19.28
N ARG A 249 3.33 8.48 18.97
CA ARG A 249 2.23 8.31 19.95
C ARG A 249 1.36 7.12 19.62
N PRO A 250 0.76 6.46 20.62
CA PRO A 250 -0.24 5.43 20.37
C PRO A 250 -1.52 6.06 19.79
N LEU A 251 -2.04 5.45 18.75
CA LEU A 251 -3.31 5.82 18.13
C LEU A 251 -4.01 4.57 17.59
N ARG A 252 -5.33 4.48 17.77
CA ARG A 252 -6.12 3.41 17.17
C ARG A 252 -6.24 3.63 15.67
N GLN A 253 -5.79 2.63 14.90
CA GLN A 253 -5.75 2.67 13.44
C GLN A 253 -6.36 1.41 12.85
N TRP A 254 -6.91 1.54 11.65
CA TRP A 254 -7.15 0.41 10.78
C TRP A 254 -5.83 -0.13 10.25
N MET A 255 -5.65 -1.43 10.40
CA MET A 255 -4.47 -2.15 9.93
C MET A 255 -4.88 -3.21 8.92
N MET A 256 -4.01 -3.46 7.94
CA MET A 256 -4.15 -4.55 6.98
C MET A 256 -3.08 -5.60 7.24
N ARG A 257 -3.47 -6.88 7.31
CA ARG A 257 -2.55 -8.00 7.54
C ARG A 257 -1.85 -8.42 6.24
N ILE A 258 -1.17 -7.47 5.60
CA ILE A 258 -0.50 -7.66 4.31
C ILE A 258 0.59 -8.72 4.36
N THR A 259 1.28 -8.86 5.50
CA THR A 259 2.37 -9.85 5.69
C THR A 259 1.90 -11.29 5.64
N ALA A 260 0.59 -11.56 5.82
CA ALA A 260 0.03 -12.90 5.64
C ALA A 260 0.17 -13.44 4.21
N TYR A 261 0.31 -12.55 3.24
CA TYR A 261 0.45 -12.89 1.81
C TYR A 261 1.91 -12.82 1.31
N SER A 262 2.88 -12.44 2.16
CA SER A 262 4.25 -12.16 1.71
C SER A 262 4.92 -13.36 1.04
N GLU A 263 4.82 -14.56 1.64
CA GLU A 263 5.39 -15.78 1.05
C GLU A 263 4.74 -16.12 -0.28
N ARG A 264 3.42 -16.00 -0.38
CA ARG A 264 2.68 -16.26 -1.61
C ARG A 264 3.05 -15.27 -2.70
N LEU A 265 3.07 -13.97 -2.39
CA LEU A 265 3.47 -12.93 -3.34
C LEU A 265 4.88 -13.14 -3.87
N LEU A 266 5.81 -13.61 -3.02
CA LEU A 266 7.17 -13.92 -3.41
C LEU A 266 7.22 -15.16 -4.33
N THR A 267 6.51 -16.22 -3.96
CA THR A 267 6.45 -17.48 -4.72
C THR A 267 5.80 -17.27 -6.08
N ASP A 268 4.71 -16.51 -6.14
CA ASP A 268 3.96 -16.25 -7.38
C ASP A 268 4.80 -15.51 -8.45
N LEU A 269 5.87 -14.80 -8.06
CA LEU A 269 6.82 -14.20 -9.02
C LEU A 269 7.59 -15.23 -9.86
N ASP A 270 7.74 -16.46 -9.34
CA ASP A 270 8.52 -17.53 -9.97
C ASP A 270 7.65 -18.58 -10.65
N LEU A 271 6.34 -18.54 -10.43
CA LEU A 271 5.43 -19.48 -11.06
C LEU A 271 5.43 -19.31 -12.58
N VAL A 272 5.64 -20.41 -13.28
CA VAL A 272 5.58 -20.49 -14.74
C VAL A 272 4.13 -20.48 -15.21
N GLU A 273 3.23 -21.08 -14.44
CA GLU A 273 1.81 -21.19 -14.72
C GLU A 273 0.98 -20.67 -13.56
N LEU A 274 0.27 -19.59 -13.78
CA LEU A 274 -0.67 -18.99 -12.83
C LEU A 274 -2.11 -19.34 -13.26
N PRO A 275 -3.00 -19.71 -12.34
CA PRO A 275 -4.39 -19.99 -12.68
C PRO A 275 -5.08 -18.72 -13.20
N ASP A 276 -5.77 -18.83 -14.34
CA ASP A 276 -6.51 -17.72 -14.97
C ASP A 276 -7.91 -17.48 -14.37
N GLY A 277 -8.29 -18.28 -13.37
CA GLY A 277 -9.60 -18.24 -12.73
C GLY A 277 -10.74 -18.85 -13.57
N LYS A 278 -10.44 -19.34 -14.77
CA LYS A 278 -11.41 -19.96 -15.72
C LYS A 278 -11.11 -21.42 -16.00
N GLY A 279 -10.19 -22.01 -15.23
CA GLY A 279 -9.74 -23.41 -15.38
C GLY A 279 -8.54 -23.59 -16.30
N GLY A 280 -7.97 -22.50 -16.80
CA GLY A 280 -6.70 -22.46 -17.53
C GLY A 280 -5.56 -21.87 -16.70
N THR A 281 -4.40 -21.71 -17.33
CA THR A 281 -3.22 -21.06 -16.75
C THR A 281 -2.69 -19.97 -17.68
N PHE A 282 -2.00 -19.00 -17.10
CA PHE A 282 -1.25 -17.98 -17.83
C PHE A 282 0.14 -17.78 -17.21
N GLN A 283 1.04 -17.24 -18.00
CA GLN A 283 2.40 -16.93 -17.57
C GLN A 283 2.51 -15.46 -17.10
N LEU A 284 3.18 -15.24 -15.98
CA LEU A 284 3.49 -13.88 -15.52
C LEU A 284 4.64 -13.30 -16.37
N ASP A 285 4.29 -12.54 -17.41
CA ASP A 285 5.23 -11.90 -18.34
C ASP A 285 5.71 -10.54 -17.81
N TRP A 286 6.33 -10.55 -16.63
CA TRP A 286 6.97 -9.36 -16.07
C TRP A 286 8.46 -9.34 -16.39
N PRO A 287 9.03 -8.16 -16.72
CA PRO A 287 10.47 -8.01 -16.88
C PRO A 287 11.24 -8.47 -15.62
N ALA A 288 12.40 -9.10 -15.82
CA ALA A 288 13.21 -9.62 -14.72
C ALA A 288 13.60 -8.52 -13.69
N SER A 289 13.81 -7.29 -14.16
CA SER A 289 14.08 -6.14 -13.30
C SER A 289 12.92 -5.80 -12.37
N ILE A 290 11.68 -5.90 -12.86
CA ILE A 290 10.48 -5.67 -12.06
C ILE A 290 10.31 -6.79 -11.03
N LYS A 291 10.48 -8.06 -11.42
CA LYS A 291 10.46 -9.18 -10.47
C LYS A 291 11.51 -9.01 -9.36
N LEU A 292 12.70 -8.56 -9.71
CA LEU A 292 13.77 -8.29 -8.73
C LEU A 292 13.39 -7.16 -7.77
N MET A 293 12.81 -6.06 -8.29
CA MET A 293 12.31 -4.96 -7.44
C MET A 293 11.25 -5.44 -6.46
N GLN A 294 10.30 -6.29 -6.88
CA GLN A 294 9.27 -6.86 -6.01
C GLN A 294 9.88 -7.75 -4.92
N ARG A 295 10.85 -8.61 -5.26
CA ARG A 295 11.57 -9.43 -4.26
C ARG A 295 12.29 -8.58 -3.22
N ASN A 296 12.99 -7.54 -3.67
CA ASN A 296 13.71 -6.63 -2.79
C ASN A 296 12.75 -5.84 -1.88
N TRP A 297 11.58 -5.46 -2.39
CA TRP A 297 10.56 -4.76 -1.61
C TRP A 297 9.95 -5.65 -0.53
N ILE A 298 9.61 -6.89 -0.83
CA ILE A 298 9.12 -7.88 0.15
C ILE A 298 10.21 -8.16 1.17
N GLY A 299 11.46 -8.25 0.76
CA GLY A 299 12.64 -8.27 1.63
C GLY A 299 12.67 -9.48 2.57
N ARG A 300 12.36 -10.69 2.06
CA ARG A 300 12.47 -11.91 2.89
C ARG A 300 13.87 -12.03 3.48
N SER A 301 13.94 -12.10 4.80
CA SER A 301 15.18 -12.33 5.52
C SER A 301 15.05 -13.53 6.43
N GLN A 302 16.17 -14.21 6.66
CA GLN A 302 16.27 -15.31 7.64
C GLN A 302 17.28 -14.93 8.70
N GLY A 303 16.98 -15.28 9.93
CA GLY A 303 17.86 -14.99 11.06
C GLY A 303 17.53 -15.87 12.26
N ALA A 304 18.09 -15.52 13.39
CA ALA A 304 17.89 -16.22 14.65
C ALA A 304 17.52 -15.23 15.76
N ASP A 305 16.61 -15.66 16.61
CA ASP A 305 16.36 -15.02 17.91
C ASP A 305 17.40 -15.55 18.90
N VAL A 306 18.21 -14.65 19.42
CA VAL A 306 19.26 -14.96 20.37
C VAL A 306 18.91 -14.35 21.72
N LYS A 307 19.00 -15.15 22.77
CA LYS A 307 18.73 -14.71 24.15
C LYS A 307 20.05 -14.54 24.88
N PHE A 308 20.23 -13.38 25.49
CA PHE A 308 21.36 -13.07 26.35
C PHE A 308 20.87 -12.92 27.78
N ASP A 309 21.48 -13.66 28.70
CA ASP A 309 21.22 -13.51 30.12
C ASP A 309 21.84 -12.19 30.61
N VAL A 310 21.04 -11.36 31.26
CA VAL A 310 21.51 -10.14 31.93
C VAL A 310 21.82 -10.47 33.37
N LEU A 311 23.10 -10.43 33.72
CA LEU A 311 23.59 -10.78 35.05
C LEU A 311 23.69 -9.57 35.97
N CYS A 312 23.34 -9.73 37.21
CA CYS A 312 23.62 -8.74 38.25
C CYS A 312 25.13 -8.67 38.53
N PRO A 313 25.79 -7.49 38.37
CA PRO A 313 27.25 -7.38 38.57
C PRO A 313 27.74 -7.74 39.99
N LYS A 314 26.82 -7.74 40.98
CA LYS A 314 27.15 -8.02 42.39
C LYS A 314 26.95 -9.45 42.79
N THR A 315 26.00 -10.15 42.18
CA THR A 315 25.57 -11.49 42.64
C THR A 315 25.77 -12.56 41.57
N ASP A 316 26.11 -12.18 40.32
CA ASP A 316 26.25 -13.05 39.15
C ASP A 316 24.94 -13.82 38.80
N GLN A 317 23.82 -13.41 39.40
CA GLN A 317 22.53 -14.04 39.12
C GLN A 317 21.86 -13.41 37.90
N VAL A 318 21.14 -14.21 37.14
CA VAL A 318 20.33 -13.75 36.01
C VAL A 318 19.16 -12.92 36.53
N VAL A 319 19.14 -11.64 36.21
CA VAL A 319 18.07 -10.70 36.60
C VAL A 319 17.11 -10.42 35.47
N ASN A 320 17.49 -10.69 34.24
CA ASN A 320 16.64 -10.53 33.08
C ASN A 320 17.20 -11.28 31.88
N VAL A 321 16.42 -11.39 30.81
CA VAL A 321 16.84 -11.95 29.52
C VAL A 321 16.58 -10.92 28.42
N LEU A 322 17.61 -10.61 27.64
CA LEU A 322 17.52 -9.76 26.48
C LEU A 322 17.43 -10.61 25.22
N ALA A 323 16.29 -10.59 24.54
CA ALA A 323 16.11 -11.24 23.27
C ALA A 323 16.42 -10.26 22.13
N VAL A 324 17.28 -10.68 21.20
CA VAL A 324 17.65 -9.91 20.01
C VAL A 324 17.51 -10.78 18.76
N TYR A 325 16.99 -10.20 17.69
CA TYR A 325 16.99 -10.84 16.38
C TYR A 325 18.25 -10.44 15.60
N THR A 326 18.90 -11.41 14.95
CA THR A 326 20.01 -11.14 14.05
C THR A 326 19.92 -11.96 12.77
N THR A 327 20.25 -11.35 11.64
CA THR A 327 20.41 -12.06 10.35
C THR A 327 21.80 -12.67 10.19
N ARG A 328 22.72 -12.38 11.11
CA ARG A 328 24.11 -12.86 11.09
C ARG A 328 24.48 -13.52 12.41
N PRO A 329 23.83 -14.66 12.76
CA PRO A 329 24.17 -15.38 13.99
C PRO A 329 25.59 -15.89 14.01
N ASP A 330 26.20 -16.09 12.84
CA ASP A 330 27.61 -16.48 12.67
C ASP A 330 28.63 -15.48 13.24
N THR A 331 28.23 -14.20 13.38
CA THR A 331 29.10 -13.13 13.90
C THR A 331 29.03 -12.95 15.42
N LEU A 332 28.12 -13.66 16.10
CA LEU A 332 27.89 -13.51 17.55
C LEU A 332 29.15 -13.79 18.39
N PHE A 333 29.97 -14.73 17.97
CA PHE A 333 31.21 -15.10 18.68
C PHE A 333 32.25 -13.97 18.73
N GLY A 334 32.13 -12.97 17.87
CA GLY A 334 32.97 -11.77 17.87
C GLY A 334 32.40 -10.59 18.66
N SER A 335 31.21 -10.74 19.23
CA SER A 335 30.54 -9.65 19.97
C SER A 335 31.18 -9.46 21.35
N THR A 336 31.62 -8.27 21.65
CA THR A 336 32.26 -7.91 22.92
C THR A 336 31.43 -6.98 23.79
N PHE A 337 30.41 -6.31 23.22
CA PHE A 337 29.46 -5.45 23.92
C PHE A 337 28.14 -5.38 23.18
N MET A 338 27.10 -4.95 23.87
CA MET A 338 25.77 -4.73 23.34
C MET A 338 25.30 -3.30 23.66
N VAL A 339 24.73 -2.63 22.65
CA VAL A 339 24.13 -1.30 22.82
C VAL A 339 22.62 -1.45 22.85
N VAL A 340 21.97 -0.85 23.84
CA VAL A 340 20.52 -0.85 23.99
C VAL A 340 19.98 0.57 24.00
N ALA A 341 18.76 0.77 23.48
CA ALA A 341 18.12 2.06 23.49
C ALA A 341 17.77 2.50 24.93
N PRO A 342 17.84 3.81 25.27
CA PRO A 342 17.58 4.31 26.62
C PRO A 342 16.16 4.04 27.15
N ASN A 343 15.20 3.81 26.26
CA ASN A 343 13.80 3.54 26.60
C ASN A 343 13.48 2.07 26.85
N ILE A 344 14.46 1.18 26.77
CA ILE A 344 14.23 -0.24 27.02
C ILE A 344 13.84 -0.44 28.50
N GLN A 345 12.81 -1.26 28.75
CA GLN A 345 12.27 -1.46 30.11
C GLN A 345 13.29 -2.02 31.11
N LEU A 346 14.32 -2.70 30.62
CA LEU A 346 15.47 -3.17 31.41
C LEU A 346 16.18 -2.07 32.19
N LEU A 347 16.14 -0.83 31.70
CA LEU A 347 16.83 0.33 32.30
C LEU A 347 15.90 1.15 33.21
N ARG A 348 14.62 0.81 33.28
CA ARG A 348 13.64 1.53 34.10
C ARG A 348 13.47 0.92 35.47
N LYS A 349 14.38 0.98 36.34
CA LYS A 349 14.25 1.02 37.83
C LYS A 349 15.50 0.51 38.51
N GLU A 350 16.01 1.30 39.41
CA GLU A 350 16.96 1.00 40.49
C GLU A 350 18.43 0.64 40.16
N HIS A 351 18.79 0.29 38.91
CA HIS A 351 20.15 -0.15 38.57
C HIS A 351 20.95 0.84 37.70
N LEU A 352 20.36 1.92 37.20
CA LEU A 352 21.00 2.87 36.26
C LEU A 352 22.28 3.52 36.82
N ASN A 353 22.37 3.71 38.13
CA ASN A 353 23.55 4.36 38.76
C ASN A 353 24.78 3.44 38.84
N THR A 354 24.61 2.14 38.60
CA THR A 354 25.71 1.16 38.66
C THR A 354 26.20 0.71 37.30
N TRP A 355 25.36 0.80 36.25
CA TRP A 355 25.66 0.25 34.91
C TRP A 355 26.43 1.24 34.00
N TYR A 356 26.29 2.52 34.20
CA TYR A 356 26.93 3.54 33.35
C TYR A 356 28.47 3.65 33.51
N ARG A 357 29.08 2.91 34.44
CA ARG A 357 30.51 3.06 34.78
C ARG A 357 31.42 1.85 34.44
N ARG A 358 30.91 0.74 33.94
CA ARG A 358 31.78 -0.39 33.50
C ARG A 358 31.15 -1.15 32.32
N PRO A 359 31.92 -1.45 31.27
CA PRO A 359 31.50 -2.42 30.25
C PRO A 359 31.30 -3.78 30.93
N VAL A 360 30.11 -4.37 30.70
CA VAL A 360 29.83 -5.75 31.17
C VAL A 360 30.30 -6.69 30.07
N PRO A 361 31.22 -7.62 30.37
CA PRO A 361 31.64 -8.62 29.40
C PRO A 361 30.46 -9.55 29.05
N ILE A 362 30.31 -9.86 27.80
CA ILE A 362 29.39 -10.88 27.29
C ILE A 362 30.07 -12.24 27.63
N ARG A 363 29.41 -13.05 28.44
CA ARG A 363 29.78 -14.43 28.69
C ARG A 363 28.91 -15.39 27.91
#